data_8b9c8ce2a9ad49c09a37686360a6a6cf
#
_entry.id   8b9c8ce2a9ad49c09a37686360a6a6cf
#
_cell.length_a   1.000
_cell.length_b   1.000
_cell.length_c   1.000
_cell.angle_alpha   90.00
_cell.angle_beta   90.00
_cell.angle_gamma   90.00
#
_symmetry.space_group_name_H-M   'P 1'
#
loop_
_entity.id
_entity.type
_entity.pdbx_description
1 polymer ?
#
loop_
_entity_poly.entity_id
_entity_poly.type
_entity_poly.pdbx_seq_one_letter_code
_entity_poly.pdbx_strand_id
1 'polypeptide(L)'
;KTVTALGSYAMTAITAITSQNTTGVKSIVPVDTKEISKQIEFTTKDIKPDAVKIGMLHSSKVIKSVMHSLGVIKVKKIILDPVMIAKGGAKLIDKKAVELIKNELIKKVSLITPNIPEAEILTKTKIKTKEDMIFAASLLIEIGAENVFIKGGHLDSKVVQDVFVNKKEILIIENKRITTSNTHGTGCTLSSAITTFFACGKTLKKSCELATKYVNNSIRSNLNYGKGHGPINHLS
;
A
#
# COMPACT_ATOMS: atom_id res chain seq x y z
N LYS A 1 -2.04 10.37 8.93
CA LYS A 1 -1.35 10.19 10.22
C LYS A 1 0.13 9.85 10.04
N THR A 2 0.47 8.84 9.21
CA THR A 2 1.85 8.40 8.96
C THR A 2 2.70 9.50 8.36
N VAL A 3 2.21 10.18 7.33
CA VAL A 3 2.94 11.26 6.65
C VAL A 3 3.27 12.40 7.62
N THR A 4 2.28 12.80 8.43
CA THR A 4 2.45 13.86 9.44
C THR A 4 3.37 13.41 10.57
N ALA A 5 3.25 12.19 11.07
CA ALA A 5 4.12 11.65 12.13
C ALA A 5 5.59 11.55 11.68
N LEU A 6 5.85 11.41 10.38
CA LEU A 6 7.19 11.42 9.78
C LEU A 6 7.67 12.82 9.36
N GLY A 7 6.98 13.88 9.80
CA GLY A 7 7.42 15.27 9.64
C GLY A 7 7.11 15.90 8.28
N SER A 8 6.16 15.33 7.51
CA SER A 8 5.79 15.84 6.19
C SER A 8 4.33 16.33 6.16
N TYR A 9 4.01 17.18 5.19
CA TYR A 9 2.65 17.66 4.97
C TYR A 9 1.82 16.65 4.16
N ALA A 10 0.64 16.29 4.65
CA ALA A 10 -0.24 15.32 4.02
C ALA A 10 -1.44 15.99 3.33
N MET A 11 -1.65 15.68 2.07
CA MET A 11 -2.87 15.99 1.32
C MET A 11 -3.59 14.68 1.00
N THR A 12 -4.92 14.70 0.95
CA THR A 12 -5.72 13.49 0.71
C THR A 12 -6.79 13.72 -0.35
N ALA A 13 -7.04 12.70 -1.17
CA ALA A 13 -8.23 12.58 -2.00
C ALA A 13 -8.98 11.32 -1.55
N ILE A 14 -10.24 11.48 -1.15
CA ILE A 14 -11.08 10.41 -0.63
C ILE A 14 -11.74 9.67 -1.79
N THR A 15 -11.51 8.37 -1.92
CA THR A 15 -12.07 7.53 -2.99
C THR A 15 -13.30 6.74 -2.55
N ALA A 16 -13.43 6.47 -1.26
CA ALA A 16 -14.60 5.84 -0.64
C ALA A 16 -14.71 6.23 0.83
N ILE A 17 -15.93 6.22 1.36
CA ILE A 17 -16.22 6.38 2.79
C ILE A 17 -16.56 5.02 3.36
N THR A 18 -15.91 4.60 4.43
CA THR A 18 -16.17 3.32 5.11
C THR A 18 -16.71 3.54 6.51
N SER A 19 -17.78 2.81 6.86
CA SER A 19 -18.19 2.64 8.24
C SER A 19 -17.45 1.43 8.80
N GLN A 20 -16.37 1.68 9.53
CA GLN A 20 -15.42 0.65 9.96
C GLN A 20 -15.00 0.85 11.41
N ASN A 21 -14.83 -0.28 12.12
CA ASN A 21 -14.24 -0.31 13.46
C ASN A 21 -13.20 -1.45 13.54
N THR A 22 -12.69 -1.75 14.73
CA THR A 22 -11.68 -2.80 14.92
C THR A 22 -12.19 -4.22 14.67
N THR A 23 -13.51 -4.44 14.63
CA THR A 23 -14.13 -5.76 14.42
C THR A 23 -14.54 -6.01 12.97
N GLY A 24 -14.63 -4.97 12.12
CA GLY A 24 -14.95 -5.14 10.71
C GLY A 24 -15.43 -3.89 9.99
N VAL A 25 -15.83 -4.08 8.74
CA VAL A 25 -16.40 -3.05 7.84
C VAL A 25 -17.89 -3.31 7.68
N LYS A 26 -18.73 -2.32 8.06
CA LYS A 26 -20.20 -2.40 7.96
C LYS A 26 -20.70 -1.93 6.59
N SER A 27 -20.12 -0.87 6.04
CA SER A 27 -20.52 -0.32 4.75
C SER A 27 -19.38 0.40 4.06
N ILE A 28 -19.47 0.47 2.73
CA ILE A 28 -18.54 1.18 1.86
C ILE A 28 -19.38 2.02 0.89
N VAL A 29 -19.19 3.34 0.90
CA VAL A 29 -19.85 4.27 -0.02
C VAL A 29 -18.78 4.86 -0.94
N PRO A 30 -18.78 4.55 -2.24
CA PRO A 30 -17.87 5.15 -3.21
C PRO A 30 -18.10 6.65 -3.33
N VAL A 31 -17.02 7.43 -3.46
CA VAL A 31 -17.10 8.83 -3.86
C VAL A 31 -17.24 8.88 -5.38
N ASP A 32 -18.04 9.86 -5.88
CA ASP A 32 -18.20 10.08 -7.32
C ASP A 32 -16.86 10.34 -8.00
N THR A 33 -16.65 9.76 -9.18
CA THR A 33 -15.37 9.83 -9.88
C THR A 33 -14.98 11.24 -10.31
N LYS A 34 -15.97 12.09 -10.64
CA LYS A 34 -15.72 13.50 -10.96
C LYS A 34 -15.25 14.27 -9.73
N GLU A 35 -15.81 13.93 -8.55
CA GLU A 35 -15.38 14.53 -7.30
C GLU A 35 -13.98 14.07 -6.88
N ILE A 36 -13.64 12.81 -7.12
CA ILE A 36 -12.26 12.31 -6.92
C ILE A 36 -11.27 13.11 -7.79
N SER A 37 -11.55 13.29 -9.07
CA SER A 37 -10.70 14.09 -9.96
C SER A 37 -10.56 15.53 -9.46
N LYS A 38 -11.68 16.18 -9.06
CA LYS A 38 -11.64 17.54 -8.51
C LYS A 38 -10.78 17.64 -7.25
N GLN A 39 -10.92 16.70 -6.30
CA GLN A 39 -10.08 16.67 -5.09
C GLN A 39 -8.60 16.62 -5.47
N ILE A 40 -8.20 15.73 -6.39
CA ILE A 40 -6.81 15.57 -6.81
C ILE A 40 -6.32 16.83 -7.51
N GLU A 41 -7.01 17.27 -8.56
CA GLU A 41 -6.56 18.33 -9.44
C GLU A 41 -6.57 19.69 -8.74
N PHE A 42 -7.61 20.00 -7.98
CA PHE A 42 -7.74 21.30 -7.29
C PHE A 42 -6.69 21.45 -6.17
N THR A 43 -6.49 20.38 -5.37
CA THR A 43 -5.49 20.39 -4.30
C THR A 43 -4.07 20.48 -4.86
N THR A 44 -3.75 19.68 -5.89
CA THR A 44 -2.40 19.62 -6.45
C THR A 44 -2.06 20.79 -7.37
N LYS A 45 -3.06 21.55 -7.81
CA LYS A 45 -2.86 22.81 -8.55
C LYS A 45 -2.26 23.88 -7.65
N ASP A 46 -2.61 23.90 -6.38
CA ASP A 46 -2.10 24.83 -5.38
C ASP A 46 -0.79 24.32 -4.75
N ILE A 47 -0.83 23.11 -4.20
CA ILE A 47 0.34 22.48 -3.56
C ILE A 47 0.76 21.25 -4.37
N LYS A 48 1.88 21.37 -5.07
CA LYS A 48 2.42 20.25 -5.87
C LYS A 48 3.01 19.16 -4.98
N PRO A 49 2.51 17.92 -5.03
CA PRO A 49 3.06 16.83 -4.21
C PRO A 49 4.41 16.35 -4.73
N ASP A 50 5.34 16.04 -3.82
CA ASP A 50 6.62 15.40 -4.14
C ASP A 50 6.47 13.91 -4.45
N ALA A 51 5.49 13.24 -3.83
CA ALA A 51 5.14 11.85 -4.08
C ALA A 51 3.66 11.60 -3.80
N VAL A 52 3.12 10.52 -4.37
CA VAL A 52 1.72 10.10 -4.21
C VAL A 52 1.66 8.66 -3.73
N LYS A 53 0.85 8.39 -2.71
CA LYS A 53 0.44 7.04 -2.33
C LYS A 53 -0.96 6.77 -2.84
N ILE A 54 -1.14 5.68 -3.55
CA ILE A 54 -2.43 5.14 -3.95
C ILE A 54 -2.76 3.98 -3.02
N GLY A 55 -3.95 4.00 -2.42
CA GLY A 55 -4.45 2.92 -1.59
C GLY A 55 -5.67 2.24 -2.22
N MET A 56 -6.76 2.13 -1.44
CA MET A 56 -7.99 1.49 -1.88
C MET A 56 -8.62 2.20 -3.08
N LEU A 57 -8.76 1.47 -4.19
CA LEU A 57 -9.43 1.91 -5.41
C LEU A 57 -10.59 0.96 -5.71
N HIS A 58 -11.72 1.22 -5.13
CA HIS A 58 -12.91 0.37 -5.06
C HIS A 58 -13.37 -0.24 -6.41
N SER A 59 -13.23 0.46 -7.55
CA SER A 59 -13.74 0.03 -8.84
C SER A 59 -12.87 0.46 -10.02
N SER A 60 -13.07 -0.18 -11.17
CA SER A 60 -12.39 0.19 -12.42
C SER A 60 -12.64 1.64 -12.85
N LYS A 61 -13.82 2.20 -12.55
CA LYS A 61 -14.12 3.63 -12.83
C LYS A 61 -13.25 4.55 -11.98
N VAL A 62 -13.09 4.25 -10.69
CA VAL A 62 -12.22 5.00 -9.78
C VAL A 62 -10.76 4.90 -10.23
N ILE A 63 -10.27 3.72 -10.60
CA ILE A 63 -8.91 3.53 -11.11
C ILE A 63 -8.66 4.40 -12.34
N LYS A 64 -9.55 4.40 -13.32
CA LYS A 64 -9.43 5.21 -14.54
C LYS A 64 -9.40 6.71 -14.22
N SER A 65 -10.27 7.18 -13.31
CA SER A 65 -10.31 8.58 -12.86
C SER A 65 -9.00 9.00 -12.20
N VAL A 66 -8.48 8.18 -11.26
CA VAL A 66 -7.20 8.43 -10.59
C VAL A 66 -6.05 8.42 -11.58
N MET A 67 -5.98 7.45 -12.49
CA MET A 67 -4.94 7.38 -13.54
C MET A 67 -4.94 8.61 -14.43
N HIS A 68 -6.12 9.12 -14.82
CA HIS A 68 -6.27 10.35 -15.59
C HIS A 68 -5.70 11.55 -14.82
N SER A 69 -6.14 11.77 -13.59
CA SER A 69 -5.68 12.89 -12.76
C SER A 69 -4.17 12.84 -12.48
N LEU A 70 -3.60 11.63 -12.25
CA LEU A 70 -2.15 11.46 -12.11
C LEU A 70 -1.39 11.88 -13.37
N GLY A 71 -1.92 11.59 -14.56
CA GLY A 71 -1.36 12.06 -15.83
C GLY A 71 -1.35 13.58 -15.96
N VAL A 72 -2.40 14.26 -15.46
CA VAL A 72 -2.51 15.73 -15.45
C VAL A 72 -1.47 16.36 -14.52
N ILE A 73 -1.34 15.85 -13.29
CA ILE A 73 -0.43 16.43 -12.28
C ILE A 73 1.04 16.09 -12.47
N LYS A 74 1.36 15.13 -13.36
CA LYS A 74 2.73 14.74 -13.76
C LYS A 74 3.66 14.38 -12.59
N VAL A 75 3.14 13.75 -11.53
CA VAL A 75 3.96 13.25 -10.43
C VAL A 75 4.67 11.96 -10.86
N LYS A 76 5.97 11.86 -10.58
CA LYS A 76 6.79 10.70 -10.95
C LYS A 76 6.92 9.67 -9.84
N LYS A 77 6.90 10.09 -8.57
CA LYS A 77 7.07 9.23 -7.40
C LYS A 77 5.69 8.71 -6.94
N ILE A 78 5.28 7.54 -7.42
CA ILE A 78 3.96 6.96 -7.13
C ILE A 78 4.13 5.59 -6.49
N ILE A 79 3.56 5.39 -5.31
CA ILE A 79 3.55 4.11 -4.59
C ILE A 79 2.12 3.55 -4.59
N LEU A 80 1.95 2.34 -5.11
CA LEU A 80 0.67 1.64 -5.12
C LEU A 80 0.62 0.57 -4.04
N ASP A 81 -0.29 0.73 -3.08
CA ASP A 81 -0.72 -0.33 -2.18
C ASP A 81 -2.00 -0.94 -2.74
N PRO A 82 -1.96 -2.12 -3.39
CA PRO A 82 -3.09 -2.65 -4.16
C PRO A 82 -4.11 -3.32 -3.24
N VAL A 83 -4.73 -2.53 -2.36
CA VAL A 83 -5.65 -3.02 -1.34
C VAL A 83 -6.86 -3.72 -1.98
N MET A 84 -6.96 -5.04 -1.83
CA MET A 84 -8.03 -5.86 -2.44
C MET A 84 -8.98 -6.45 -1.42
N ILE A 85 -8.51 -6.69 -0.20
CA ILE A 85 -9.25 -7.35 0.88
C ILE A 85 -9.05 -6.56 2.17
N ALA A 86 -10.15 -6.24 2.85
CA ALA A 86 -10.08 -5.64 4.18
C ALA A 86 -9.56 -6.64 5.22
N LYS A 87 -8.99 -6.13 6.30
CA LYS A 87 -8.67 -6.96 7.48
C LYS A 87 -9.99 -7.45 8.10
N GLY A 88 -10.31 -8.69 7.95
CA GLY A 88 -11.63 -9.27 8.26
C GLY A 88 -12.26 -9.97 7.04
N GLY A 89 -11.56 -9.99 5.90
CA GLY A 89 -11.91 -10.80 4.72
C GLY A 89 -12.90 -10.15 3.75
N ALA A 90 -13.43 -8.96 4.04
CA ALA A 90 -14.33 -8.28 3.12
C ALA A 90 -13.60 -7.88 1.83
N LYS A 91 -14.17 -8.27 0.68
CA LYS A 91 -13.63 -7.93 -0.64
C LYS A 91 -13.89 -6.46 -0.95
N LEU A 92 -12.84 -5.70 -1.22
CA LEU A 92 -12.89 -4.24 -1.44
C LEU A 92 -12.87 -3.83 -2.91
N ILE A 93 -12.61 -4.77 -3.83
CA ILE A 93 -12.39 -4.50 -5.25
C ILE A 93 -13.03 -5.57 -6.12
N ASP A 94 -13.53 -5.23 -7.29
CA ASP A 94 -14.08 -6.16 -8.26
C ASP A 94 -13.01 -6.76 -9.20
N LYS A 95 -13.36 -7.84 -9.93
CA LYS A 95 -12.44 -8.53 -10.85
C LYS A 95 -11.93 -7.62 -11.97
N LYS A 96 -12.79 -6.73 -12.51
CA LYS A 96 -12.40 -5.80 -13.60
C LYS A 96 -11.37 -4.79 -13.11
N ALA A 97 -11.50 -4.33 -11.86
CA ALA A 97 -10.54 -3.43 -11.26
C ALA A 97 -9.19 -4.12 -10.98
N VAL A 98 -9.18 -5.39 -10.57
CA VAL A 98 -7.92 -6.17 -10.43
C VAL A 98 -7.20 -6.29 -11.77
N GLU A 99 -7.90 -6.62 -12.85
CA GLU A 99 -7.32 -6.69 -14.21
C GLU A 99 -6.77 -5.32 -14.65
N LEU A 100 -7.46 -4.23 -14.34
CA LEU A 100 -7.01 -2.88 -14.67
C LEU A 100 -5.74 -2.49 -13.89
N ILE A 101 -5.66 -2.84 -12.60
CA ILE A 101 -4.42 -2.68 -11.82
C ILE A 101 -3.29 -3.43 -12.50
N LYS A 102 -3.48 -4.72 -12.82
CA LYS A 102 -2.48 -5.60 -13.42
C LYS A 102 -2.02 -5.13 -14.79
N ASN A 103 -2.95 -4.73 -15.67
CA ASN A 103 -2.64 -4.48 -17.06
C ASN A 103 -2.18 -3.04 -17.33
N GLU A 104 -2.63 -2.07 -16.51
CA GLU A 104 -2.39 -0.65 -16.77
C GLU A 104 -1.73 0.10 -15.61
N LEU A 105 -2.29 0.04 -14.39
CA LEU A 105 -1.84 0.91 -13.30
C LEU A 105 -0.44 0.54 -12.80
N ILE A 106 -0.12 -0.76 -12.71
CA ILE A 106 1.18 -1.26 -12.25
C ILE A 106 2.36 -0.70 -13.06
N LYS A 107 2.14 -0.42 -14.35
CA LYS A 107 3.15 0.14 -15.27
C LYS A 107 3.39 1.64 -15.13
N LYS A 108 2.55 2.31 -14.32
CA LYS A 108 2.56 3.77 -14.12
C LYS A 108 3.04 4.19 -12.74
N VAL A 109 3.42 3.24 -11.90
CA VAL A 109 3.85 3.48 -10.52
C VAL A 109 5.31 3.11 -10.31
N SER A 110 5.99 3.84 -9.43
CA SER A 110 7.39 3.57 -9.10
C SER A 110 7.57 2.31 -8.24
N LEU A 111 6.55 1.93 -7.46
CA LEU A 111 6.58 0.74 -6.61
C LEU A 111 5.16 0.23 -6.39
N ILE A 112 4.99 -1.08 -6.44
CA ILE A 112 3.79 -1.75 -5.94
C ILE A 112 4.13 -2.53 -4.65
N THR A 113 3.24 -2.45 -3.62
CA THR A 113 3.47 -3.05 -2.30
C THR A 113 2.41 -4.08 -1.91
N PRO A 114 2.21 -5.18 -2.66
CA PRO A 114 1.21 -6.18 -2.33
C PRO A 114 1.59 -6.97 -1.06
N ASN A 115 0.58 -7.40 -0.31
CA ASN A 115 0.73 -8.50 0.63
C ASN A 115 0.66 -9.85 -0.12
N ILE A 116 0.88 -10.96 0.59
CA ILE A 116 0.89 -12.31 -0.03
C ILE A 116 -0.44 -12.62 -0.74
N PRO A 117 -1.64 -12.48 -0.12
CA PRO A 117 -2.90 -12.69 -0.82
C PRO A 117 -3.08 -11.81 -2.07
N GLU A 118 -2.67 -10.55 -2.01
CA GLU A 118 -2.73 -9.62 -3.14
C GLU A 118 -1.76 -10.03 -4.25
N ALA A 119 -0.54 -10.44 -3.90
CA ALA A 119 0.43 -10.95 -4.87
C ALA A 119 -0.06 -12.24 -5.54
N GLU A 120 -0.63 -13.20 -4.80
CA GLU A 120 -1.25 -14.40 -5.34
C GLU A 120 -2.38 -14.09 -6.34
N ILE A 121 -3.23 -13.11 -6.04
CA ILE A 121 -4.30 -12.67 -6.96
C ILE A 121 -3.73 -12.09 -8.24
N LEU A 122 -2.70 -11.24 -8.13
CA LEU A 122 -2.09 -10.56 -9.28
C LEU A 122 -1.30 -11.51 -10.18
N THR A 123 -0.58 -12.46 -9.59
CA THR A 123 0.30 -13.39 -10.33
C THR A 123 -0.36 -14.72 -10.67
N LYS A 124 -1.47 -15.06 -10.01
CA LYS A 124 -2.14 -16.38 -10.08
C LYS A 124 -1.22 -17.53 -9.62
N THR A 125 -0.28 -17.26 -8.73
CA THR A 125 0.62 -18.24 -8.11
C THR A 125 0.31 -18.40 -6.63
N LYS A 126 0.74 -19.52 -6.02
CA LYS A 126 0.68 -19.73 -4.58
C LYS A 126 2.01 -19.35 -3.94
N ILE A 127 1.94 -18.69 -2.78
CA ILE A 127 3.10 -18.17 -2.05
C ILE A 127 3.11 -18.79 -0.65
N LYS A 128 4.07 -19.65 -0.40
CA LYS A 128 4.27 -20.34 0.90
C LYS A 128 5.64 -20.08 1.49
N THR A 129 6.60 -19.67 0.68
CA THR A 129 7.99 -19.45 1.06
C THR A 129 8.48 -18.08 0.62
N LYS A 130 9.65 -17.69 1.09
CA LYS A 130 10.36 -16.50 0.62
C LYS A 130 10.71 -16.60 -0.88
N GLU A 131 11.10 -17.77 -1.31
CA GLU A 131 11.44 -18.07 -2.71
C GLU A 131 10.22 -17.85 -3.62
N ASP A 132 9.02 -18.29 -3.17
CA ASP A 132 7.77 -18.03 -3.87
C ASP A 132 7.46 -16.51 -3.94
N MET A 133 7.78 -15.75 -2.87
CA MET A 133 7.65 -14.29 -2.89
C MET A 133 8.55 -13.65 -3.94
N ILE A 134 9.82 -14.08 -4.03
CA ILE A 134 10.77 -13.60 -5.03
C ILE A 134 10.26 -13.94 -6.44
N PHE A 135 9.78 -15.16 -6.64
CA PHE A 135 9.21 -15.59 -7.92
C PHE A 135 7.98 -14.75 -8.30
N ALA A 136 7.04 -14.56 -7.38
CA ALA A 136 5.87 -13.73 -7.62
C ALA A 136 6.24 -12.27 -7.92
N ALA A 137 7.25 -11.72 -7.23
CA ALA A 137 7.77 -10.39 -7.53
C ALA A 137 8.36 -10.30 -8.94
N SER A 138 9.12 -11.32 -9.37
CA SER A 138 9.67 -11.39 -10.73
C SER A 138 8.58 -11.41 -11.79
N LEU A 139 7.49 -12.16 -11.57
CA LEU A 139 6.33 -12.15 -12.47
C LEU A 139 5.67 -10.76 -12.55
N LEU A 140 5.60 -10.02 -11.44
CA LEU A 140 5.08 -8.65 -11.48
C LEU A 140 6.01 -7.70 -12.24
N ILE A 141 7.33 -7.88 -12.17
CA ILE A 141 8.30 -7.14 -13.00
C ILE A 141 8.10 -7.47 -14.50
N GLU A 142 7.88 -8.73 -14.85
CA GLU A 142 7.58 -9.15 -16.24
C GLU A 142 6.29 -8.53 -16.77
N ILE A 143 5.26 -8.37 -15.93
CA ILE A 143 4.01 -7.69 -16.27
C ILE A 143 4.23 -6.18 -16.52
N GLY A 144 5.32 -5.62 -15.99
CA GLY A 144 5.73 -4.24 -16.21
C GLY A 144 5.85 -3.37 -14.96
N ALA A 145 5.85 -3.96 -13.76
CA ALA A 145 6.21 -3.22 -12.55
C ALA A 145 7.68 -2.76 -12.63
N GLU A 146 7.97 -1.54 -12.20
CA GLU A 146 9.35 -1.04 -12.10
C GLU A 146 10.05 -1.63 -10.86
N ASN A 147 9.38 -1.59 -9.73
CA ASN A 147 9.84 -2.16 -8.47
C ASN A 147 8.67 -2.81 -7.74
N VAL A 148 8.94 -3.87 -7.00
CA VAL A 148 7.95 -4.65 -6.22
C VAL A 148 8.44 -4.81 -4.80
N PHE A 149 7.54 -4.61 -3.82
CA PHE A 149 7.78 -4.89 -2.41
C PHE A 149 6.68 -5.81 -1.87
N ILE A 150 6.95 -7.10 -1.74
CA ILE A 150 5.98 -8.06 -1.19
C ILE A 150 6.10 -8.10 0.34
N LYS A 151 4.98 -7.85 1.03
CA LYS A 151 4.86 -7.87 2.48
C LYS A 151 4.68 -9.31 2.98
N GLY A 152 5.66 -9.85 3.73
CA GLY A 152 5.68 -11.25 4.17
C GLY A 152 4.94 -11.56 5.46
N GLY A 153 4.24 -10.60 6.05
CA GLY A 153 3.56 -10.76 7.34
C GLY A 153 2.51 -11.87 7.41
N HIS A 154 2.05 -12.42 6.28
CA HIS A 154 1.08 -13.51 6.20
C HIS A 154 1.70 -14.91 6.22
N LEU A 155 3.02 -15.07 6.05
CA LEU A 155 3.67 -16.37 6.24
C LEU A 155 3.69 -16.74 7.73
N ASP A 156 3.45 -17.99 8.04
CA ASP A 156 3.57 -18.50 9.41
C ASP A 156 5.05 -18.76 9.73
N SER A 157 5.71 -17.78 10.33
CA SER A 157 7.12 -17.82 10.68
C SER A 157 7.43 -16.92 11.88
N LYS A 158 8.43 -17.27 12.67
CA LYS A 158 8.95 -16.43 13.77
C LYS A 158 9.63 -15.15 13.27
N VAL A 159 10.05 -15.15 12.00
CA VAL A 159 10.66 -14.00 11.31
C VAL A 159 9.73 -13.56 10.18
N VAL A 160 9.39 -12.28 10.14
CA VAL A 160 8.70 -11.66 9.01
C VAL A 160 9.75 -11.26 8.00
N GLN A 161 9.63 -11.77 6.79
CA GLN A 161 10.54 -11.47 5.67
C GLN A 161 9.76 -10.70 4.61
N ASP A 162 10.10 -9.42 4.42
CA ASP A 162 9.60 -8.61 3.31
C ASP A 162 10.61 -8.66 2.16
N VAL A 163 10.14 -8.68 0.92
CA VAL A 163 10.99 -8.87 -0.27
C VAL A 163 10.83 -7.68 -1.21
N PHE A 164 11.92 -6.94 -1.44
CA PHE A 164 12.01 -5.92 -2.48
C PHE A 164 12.73 -6.49 -3.71
N VAL A 165 12.16 -6.33 -4.89
CA VAL A 165 12.71 -6.81 -6.16
C VAL A 165 12.59 -5.74 -7.23
N ASN A 166 13.64 -5.55 -8.00
CA ASN A 166 13.62 -4.85 -9.27
C ASN A 166 14.55 -5.57 -10.26
N LYS A 167 14.73 -5.02 -11.47
CA LYS A 167 15.61 -5.63 -12.51
C LYS A 167 17.08 -5.73 -12.12
N LYS A 168 17.54 -5.04 -11.05
CA LYS A 168 18.96 -4.93 -10.69
C LYS A 168 19.30 -5.70 -9.43
N GLU A 169 18.36 -5.79 -8.49
CA GLU A 169 18.65 -6.32 -7.17
C GLU A 169 17.42 -6.96 -6.50
N ILE A 170 17.70 -7.85 -5.56
CA ILE A 170 16.76 -8.43 -4.61
C ILE A 170 17.26 -8.02 -3.21
N LEU A 171 16.37 -7.48 -2.39
CA LEU A 171 16.63 -7.19 -0.98
C LEU A 171 15.60 -7.91 -0.12
N ILE A 172 16.07 -8.61 0.90
CA ILE A 172 15.22 -9.22 1.92
C ILE A 172 15.38 -8.41 3.20
N ILE A 173 14.25 -7.97 3.76
CA ILE A 173 14.22 -7.23 5.02
C ILE A 173 13.57 -8.14 6.07
N GLU A 174 14.35 -8.49 7.09
CA GLU A 174 13.93 -9.42 8.13
C GLU A 174 13.63 -8.70 9.44
N ASN A 175 12.55 -9.09 10.09
CA ASN A 175 12.16 -8.59 11.40
C ASN A 175 11.60 -9.71 12.26
N LYS A 176 11.88 -9.69 13.55
CA LYS A 176 11.25 -10.61 14.49
C LYS A 176 9.75 -10.37 14.53
N ARG A 177 8.95 -11.43 14.42
CA ARG A 177 7.49 -11.33 14.52
C ARG A 177 7.08 -10.85 15.91
N ILE A 178 6.18 -9.87 15.93
CA ILE A 178 5.56 -9.34 17.14
C ILE A 178 4.18 -9.98 17.26
N THR A 179 3.95 -10.72 18.33
CA THR A 179 2.64 -11.32 18.60
C THR A 179 1.72 -10.27 19.18
N THR A 180 0.74 -9.82 18.39
CA THR A 180 -0.25 -8.80 18.80
C THR A 180 -1.49 -8.87 17.91
N SER A 181 -2.64 -8.49 18.46
CA SER A 181 -3.87 -8.26 17.71
C SER A 181 -3.92 -6.87 17.07
N ASN A 182 -3.10 -5.92 17.54
CA ASN A 182 -3.08 -4.53 17.08
C ASN A 182 -2.27 -4.38 15.79
N THR A 183 -2.84 -4.80 14.69
CA THR A 183 -2.21 -4.83 13.38
C THR A 183 -3.05 -4.11 12.31
N HIS A 184 -4.13 -3.39 12.73
CA HIS A 184 -4.93 -2.63 11.79
C HIS A 184 -4.14 -1.44 11.23
N GLY A 185 -4.13 -1.33 9.91
CA GLY A 185 -3.45 -0.26 9.20
C GLY A 185 -1.95 -0.47 8.93
N THR A 186 -1.35 -1.62 9.31
CA THR A 186 0.10 -1.89 9.08
C THR A 186 0.50 -1.75 7.61
N GLY A 187 -0.25 -2.34 6.67
CA GLY A 187 0.04 -2.26 5.24
C GLY A 187 -0.06 -0.83 4.70
N CYS A 188 -1.15 -0.13 5.03
CA CYS A 188 -1.34 1.27 4.63
C CYS A 188 -0.30 2.20 5.25
N THR A 189 0.11 1.95 6.51
CA THR A 189 1.19 2.70 7.17
C THR A 189 2.52 2.46 6.48
N LEU A 190 2.84 1.20 6.14
CA LEU A 190 4.07 0.86 5.44
C LEU A 190 4.17 1.60 4.11
N SER A 191 3.16 1.50 3.26
CA SER A 191 3.15 2.16 1.96
C SER A 191 3.18 3.70 2.07
N SER A 192 2.52 4.28 3.09
CA SER A 192 2.58 5.72 3.36
C SER A 192 3.96 6.16 3.85
N ALA A 193 4.61 5.37 4.72
CA ALA A 193 5.96 5.65 5.18
C ALA A 193 7.00 5.54 4.06
N ILE A 194 6.89 4.51 3.19
CA ILE A 194 7.73 4.40 1.98
C ILE A 194 7.57 5.67 1.12
N THR A 195 6.33 6.09 0.87
CA THR A 195 6.04 7.29 0.08
C THR A 195 6.67 8.54 0.70
N THR A 196 6.54 8.70 2.02
CA THR A 196 7.11 9.86 2.74
C THR A 196 8.62 9.90 2.64
N PHE A 197 9.32 8.79 2.94
CA PHE A 197 10.77 8.74 2.83
C PHE A 197 11.26 8.95 1.40
N PHE A 198 10.52 8.43 0.42
CA PHE A 198 10.82 8.63 -1.01
C PHE A 198 10.58 10.08 -1.45
N ALA A 199 9.53 10.73 -0.94
CA ALA A 199 9.29 12.17 -1.13
C ALA A 199 10.46 13.00 -0.59
N CYS A 200 10.96 12.66 0.61
CA CYS A 200 12.10 13.29 1.29
C CYS A 200 13.46 12.93 0.66
N GLY A 201 13.53 12.42 -0.56
CA GLY A 201 14.78 12.21 -1.32
C GLY A 201 15.55 10.93 -0.98
N LYS A 202 15.01 10.02 -0.17
CA LYS A 202 15.66 8.71 0.02
C LYS A 202 15.49 7.86 -1.24
N THR A 203 16.44 6.93 -1.47
CA THR A 203 16.23 5.91 -2.53
C THR A 203 15.06 5.02 -2.17
N LEU A 204 14.44 4.38 -3.17
CA LEU A 204 13.28 3.53 -2.95
C LEU A 204 13.59 2.36 -2.01
N LYS A 205 14.75 1.71 -2.21
CA LYS A 205 15.29 0.67 -1.32
C LYS A 205 15.40 1.16 0.12
N LYS A 206 16.05 2.32 0.34
CA LYS A 206 16.21 2.89 1.67
C LYS A 206 14.88 3.29 2.30
N SER A 207 13.93 3.75 1.50
CA SER A 207 12.58 4.05 1.94
C SER A 207 11.85 2.80 2.44
N CYS A 208 12.01 1.66 1.77
CA CYS A 208 11.45 0.38 2.22
C CYS A 208 12.06 -0.07 3.56
N GLU A 209 13.38 -0.02 3.72
CA GLU A 209 14.06 -0.35 4.99
C GLU A 209 13.57 0.52 6.15
N LEU A 210 13.54 1.84 5.96
CA LEU A 210 13.12 2.80 6.98
C LEU A 210 11.63 2.64 7.34
N ALA A 211 10.78 2.42 6.35
CA ALA A 211 9.35 2.21 6.55
C ALA A 211 9.06 0.91 7.32
N THR A 212 9.77 -0.18 7.00
CA THR A 212 9.63 -1.44 7.73
C THR A 212 10.07 -1.27 9.20
N LYS A 213 11.16 -0.56 9.46
CA LYS A 213 11.59 -0.24 10.84
C LYS A 213 10.53 0.59 11.59
N TYR A 214 9.99 1.63 10.95
CA TYR A 214 8.94 2.46 11.52
C TYR A 214 7.68 1.65 11.86
N VAL A 215 7.21 0.81 10.94
CA VAL A 215 6.03 -0.05 11.19
C VAL A 215 6.28 -1.04 12.32
N ASN A 216 7.47 -1.63 12.42
CA ASN A 216 7.81 -2.50 13.55
C ASN A 216 7.74 -1.78 14.89
N ASN A 217 8.25 -0.56 14.98
CA ASN A 217 8.15 0.27 16.19
C ASN A 217 6.68 0.57 16.52
N SER A 218 5.89 0.96 15.50
CA SER A 218 4.47 1.26 15.62
C SER A 218 3.63 0.06 16.13
N ILE A 219 4.02 -1.15 15.75
CA ILE A 219 3.40 -2.40 16.24
C ILE A 219 3.80 -2.69 17.69
N ARG A 220 5.07 -2.48 18.05
CA ARG A 220 5.58 -2.71 19.43
C ARG A 220 4.91 -1.80 20.44
N SER A 221 4.64 -0.57 20.07
CA SER A 221 3.95 0.43 20.89
C SER A 221 2.45 0.18 20.89
N ASN A 222 2.04 -0.85 21.62
CA ASN A 222 0.70 -1.37 21.65
C ASN A 222 -0.28 -0.42 22.36
N LEU A 223 -1.35 0.03 21.66
CA LEU A 223 -2.35 0.95 22.19
C LEU A 223 -3.55 0.24 22.84
N ASN A 224 -3.76 -1.03 22.54
CA ASN A 224 -4.90 -1.84 23.05
C ASN A 224 -6.29 -1.20 22.88
N TYR A 225 -6.54 -0.51 21.76
CA TYR A 225 -7.84 0.09 21.49
C TYR A 225 -8.76 -0.86 20.71
N GLY A 226 -10.01 -0.95 21.15
CA GLY A 226 -11.06 -1.72 20.52
C GLY A 226 -11.07 -3.19 20.91
N LYS A 227 -12.10 -3.92 20.42
CA LYS A 227 -12.36 -5.34 20.78
C LYS A 227 -11.84 -6.34 19.71
N GLY A 228 -11.39 -5.84 18.56
CA GLY A 228 -10.90 -6.65 17.45
C GLY A 228 -9.45 -6.32 17.12
N HIS A 229 -9.14 -6.22 15.81
CA HIS A 229 -7.81 -5.80 15.38
C HIS A 229 -7.61 -4.30 15.66
N GLY A 230 -6.92 -3.98 16.75
CA GLY A 230 -6.64 -2.62 17.16
C GLY A 230 -5.67 -1.88 16.21
N PRO A 231 -5.66 -0.53 16.25
CA PRO A 231 -4.75 0.27 15.44
C PRO A 231 -3.31 0.18 15.97
N ILE A 232 -2.35 0.36 15.08
CA ILE A 232 -0.95 0.59 15.45
C ILE A 232 -0.75 2.04 15.93
N ASN A 233 0.33 2.29 16.68
CA ASN A 233 0.70 3.65 17.12
C ASN A 233 1.53 4.35 16.02
N HIS A 234 0.99 5.42 15.44
CA HIS A 234 1.70 6.19 14.41
C HIS A 234 2.73 7.18 14.98
N LEU A 235 2.77 7.39 16.30
CA LEU A 235 3.67 8.33 16.98
C LEU A 235 4.87 7.64 17.66
N SER A 236 5.17 6.40 17.27
CA SER A 236 6.27 5.60 17.88
C SER A 236 7.57 5.73 17.11
#